data_96d257b7e684a038a8536613850c3e61
#
_entry.id   96d257b7e684a038a8536613850c3e61
#
_cell.length_a   1.000
_cell.length_b   1.000
_cell.length_c   1.000
_cell.angle_alpha   90.00
_cell.angle_beta   90.00
_cell.angle_gamma   90.00
#
_symmetry.space_group_name_H-M   'P 1'
#
loop_
_entity.id
_entity.type
_entity.pdbx_description
1 polymer ?
#
loop_
_entity_poly.entity_id
_entity_poly.type
_entity_poly.pdbx_seq_one_letter_code
_entity_poly.pdbx_strand_id
1 'polypeptide(L)'
;SVEGITEPYLRITWGDESPPTEITGIEAVLQDARVPADVQGIELEGTADPENPRRVLFDLGSNAVPVDRVTVIVPEKNTLLGGRLDTSDLPDGAYRTLHRGTFFQLVVDGTTDRNATVKLSRTNQRYWRLVADEKGAGFGASIPSLRVEYFPDQLIFLAKSSGPYTLAYGSSRAKPSSFTTREIFADFPAGLQDDLPVSSARLGPAVVRGGEAARIPPPLPEPSKLPTVLLWAILIGGVGVLIVFVWKLSADLRKPTDTRG
;
A
#
# COMPACT_ATOMS: atom_id res chain seq x y z
N SER A 1 -3.35 26.19 18.97
CA SER A 1 -4.33 25.12 18.71
C SER A 1 -3.69 23.78 19.00
N VAL A 2 -4.40 22.92 19.66
CA VAL A 2 -3.96 21.56 19.95
C VAL A 2 -4.78 20.65 19.05
N GLU A 3 -4.13 19.97 18.08
CA GLU A 3 -4.80 19.15 17.10
C GLU A 3 -4.72 17.66 17.48
N GLY A 4 -5.79 16.92 17.21
CA GLY A 4 -5.80 15.45 17.27
C GLY A 4 -5.90 14.82 18.65
N ILE A 5 -6.48 15.52 19.64
CA ILE A 5 -6.74 14.94 20.96
C ILE A 5 -7.97 14.03 20.88
N THR A 6 -7.76 12.75 21.20
CA THR A 6 -8.83 11.73 21.32
C THR A 6 -9.14 11.38 22.79
N GLU A 7 -8.45 12.01 23.73
CA GLU A 7 -8.59 11.73 25.15
C GLU A 7 -9.88 12.35 25.71
N PRO A 8 -10.59 11.66 26.62
CA PRO A 8 -11.87 12.13 27.15
C PRO A 8 -11.74 13.33 28.12
N TYR A 9 -10.53 13.64 28.54
CA TYR A 9 -10.25 14.72 29.48
C TYR A 9 -9.07 15.57 29.02
N LEU A 10 -9.23 16.88 29.02
CA LEU A 10 -8.18 17.86 28.80
C LEU A 10 -7.83 18.55 30.10
N ARG A 11 -6.57 18.52 30.52
CA ARG A 11 -6.05 19.27 31.66
C ARG A 11 -5.15 20.40 31.17
N ILE A 12 -5.49 21.62 31.54
CA ILE A 12 -4.66 22.80 31.26
C ILE A 12 -3.90 23.11 32.55
N THR A 13 -2.57 23.19 32.45
CA THR A 13 -1.68 23.58 33.54
C THR A 13 -0.77 24.70 33.09
N TRP A 14 -0.54 25.68 33.95
CA TRP A 14 0.46 26.72 33.77
C TRP A 14 1.45 26.70 34.95
N GLY A 15 2.64 27.25 34.73
CA GLY A 15 3.68 27.30 35.75
C GLY A 15 3.32 28.21 36.90
N ASP A 16 4.20 28.26 37.93
CA ASP A 16 3.99 28.96 39.22
C ASP A 16 3.83 30.49 39.12
N GLU A 17 4.03 31.09 37.99
CA GLU A 17 3.70 32.48 37.73
C GLU A 17 2.19 32.61 37.56
N SER A 18 1.56 33.44 38.34
CA SER A 18 0.13 33.73 38.32
C SER A 18 -0.32 33.93 36.86
N PRO A 19 -1.42 33.31 36.43
CA PRO A 19 -1.89 33.46 35.07
C PRO A 19 -2.15 34.96 34.81
N PRO A 20 -1.57 35.52 33.76
CA PRO A 20 -1.71 36.96 33.49
C PRO A 20 -3.12 37.37 33.07
N THR A 21 -4.02 36.39 32.92
CA THR A 21 -5.35 36.61 32.34
C THR A 21 -6.36 35.67 32.94
N GLU A 22 -7.54 36.17 33.29
CA GLU A 22 -8.68 35.36 33.68
C GLU A 22 -9.21 34.57 32.49
N ILE A 23 -9.34 33.25 32.61
CA ILE A 23 -9.96 32.41 31.59
C ILE A 23 -11.47 32.56 31.72
N THR A 24 -12.09 33.35 30.86
CA THR A 24 -13.53 33.61 30.83
C THR A 24 -14.36 32.55 30.10
N GLY A 25 -13.72 31.68 29.33
CA GLY A 25 -14.38 30.59 28.63
C GLY A 25 -13.39 29.67 27.95
N ILE A 26 -13.76 28.41 27.81
CA ILE A 26 -13.04 27.42 27.00
C ILE A 26 -14.04 26.90 25.99
N GLU A 27 -13.78 27.08 24.74
CA GLU A 27 -14.55 26.52 23.63
C GLU A 27 -13.76 25.37 23.00
N ALA A 28 -14.33 24.18 23.00
CA ALA A 28 -13.83 23.06 22.24
C ALA A 28 -14.49 23.09 20.87
N VAL A 29 -13.81 23.61 19.87
CA VAL A 29 -14.23 23.45 18.48
C VAL A 29 -13.91 22.00 18.08
N LEU A 30 -14.92 21.15 18.13
CA LEU A 30 -14.85 19.86 17.46
C LEU A 30 -14.67 20.18 15.96
N GLN A 31 -13.48 19.92 15.46
CA GLN A 31 -13.28 19.94 14.03
C GLN A 31 -14.31 18.95 13.46
N ASP A 32 -15.25 19.44 12.68
CA ASP A 32 -16.28 18.60 12.06
C ASP A 32 -15.61 17.34 11.57
N ALA A 33 -15.97 16.23 12.20
CA ALA A 33 -15.55 14.95 11.69
C ALA A 33 -15.98 14.98 10.22
N ARG A 34 -15.01 15.14 9.31
CA ARG A 34 -15.27 15.04 7.88
C ARG A 34 -16.20 13.88 7.74
N VAL A 35 -17.43 14.17 7.28
CA VAL A 35 -18.44 13.12 7.07
C VAL A 35 -17.67 11.95 6.50
N PRO A 36 -17.56 10.81 7.19
CA PRO A 36 -16.70 9.75 6.73
C PRO A 36 -17.20 9.47 5.32
N ALA A 37 -16.36 9.65 4.32
CA ALA A 37 -16.73 9.32 2.95
C ALA A 37 -17.27 7.90 3.05
N ASP A 38 -18.53 7.67 2.61
CA ASP A 38 -19.21 6.40 2.80
C ASP A 38 -18.28 5.28 2.40
N VAL A 39 -17.88 4.46 3.37
CA VAL A 39 -17.00 3.33 3.14
C VAL A 39 -17.74 2.38 2.20
N GLN A 40 -17.17 2.14 1.05
CA GLN A 40 -17.70 1.18 0.10
C GLN A 40 -17.03 -0.19 0.30
N GLY A 41 -17.80 -1.25 0.17
CA GLY A 41 -17.33 -2.63 0.32
C GLY A 41 -17.60 -3.46 -0.92
N ILE A 42 -16.63 -4.32 -1.26
CA ILE A 42 -16.76 -5.33 -2.32
C ILE A 42 -16.47 -6.68 -1.68
N GLU A 43 -17.34 -7.64 -1.88
CA GLU A 43 -17.10 -9.02 -1.48
C GLU A 43 -16.60 -9.83 -2.67
N LEU A 44 -15.49 -10.52 -2.47
CA LEU A 44 -14.82 -11.33 -3.48
C LEU A 44 -14.92 -12.80 -3.08
N GLU A 45 -15.44 -13.61 -3.96
CA GLU A 45 -15.42 -15.05 -3.78
C GLU A 45 -14.02 -15.60 -4.07
N GLY A 46 -13.57 -16.50 -3.20
CA GLY A 46 -12.28 -17.15 -3.37
C GLY A 46 -12.32 -18.22 -4.44
N THR A 47 -11.24 -18.41 -5.15
CA THR A 47 -11.00 -19.53 -6.05
C THR A 47 -9.83 -20.36 -5.53
N ALA A 48 -10.02 -21.66 -5.39
CA ALA A 48 -8.93 -22.54 -4.99
C ALA A 48 -7.79 -22.50 -6.01
N ASP A 49 -6.56 -22.39 -5.54
CA ASP A 49 -5.39 -22.49 -6.40
C ASP A 49 -5.17 -23.95 -6.81
N PRO A 50 -5.19 -24.28 -8.10
CA PRO A 50 -5.04 -25.65 -8.56
C PRO A 50 -3.64 -26.25 -8.27
N GLU A 51 -2.63 -25.40 -8.10
CA GLU A 51 -1.27 -25.82 -7.81
C GLU A 51 -0.98 -25.97 -6.32
N ASN A 52 -1.78 -25.30 -5.47
CA ASN A 52 -1.54 -25.34 -4.03
C ASN A 52 -2.84 -25.24 -3.22
N PRO A 53 -3.29 -26.34 -2.60
CA PRO A 53 -4.54 -26.38 -1.84
C PRO A 53 -4.55 -25.50 -0.59
N ARG A 54 -3.38 -24.95 -0.21
CA ARG A 54 -3.25 -23.98 0.88
C ARG A 54 -3.33 -22.53 0.41
N ARG A 55 -3.72 -22.29 -0.84
CA ARG A 55 -3.92 -20.96 -1.40
C ARG A 55 -5.34 -20.77 -1.91
N VAL A 56 -5.88 -19.61 -1.65
CA VAL A 56 -7.13 -19.12 -2.25
C VAL A 56 -6.83 -17.81 -2.94
N LEU A 57 -7.26 -17.70 -4.19
CA LEU A 57 -7.02 -16.57 -5.06
C LEU A 57 -8.29 -15.71 -5.15
N PHE A 58 -8.11 -14.40 -5.22
CA PHE A 58 -9.17 -13.42 -5.40
C PHE A 58 -8.76 -12.41 -6.46
N ASP A 59 -9.69 -12.02 -7.30
CA ASP A 59 -9.49 -11.01 -8.34
C ASP A 59 -10.49 -9.86 -8.16
N LEU A 60 -9.99 -8.66 -7.90
CA LEU A 60 -10.78 -7.43 -7.88
C LEU A 60 -11.33 -7.02 -9.25
N GLY A 61 -10.92 -7.70 -10.30
CA GLY A 61 -11.35 -7.43 -11.66
C GLY A 61 -10.87 -6.08 -12.19
N SER A 62 -11.70 -5.46 -13.00
CA SER A 62 -11.39 -4.16 -13.60
C SER A 62 -11.51 -2.98 -12.62
N ASN A 63 -12.01 -3.22 -11.43
CA ASN A 63 -12.27 -2.21 -10.41
C ASN A 63 -11.12 -2.17 -9.40
N ALA A 64 -9.90 -1.89 -9.87
CA ALA A 64 -8.78 -1.64 -8.96
C ALA A 64 -9.11 -0.42 -8.09
N VAL A 65 -9.77 -0.69 -6.95
CA VAL A 65 -10.13 0.33 -5.95
C VAL A 65 -9.00 0.47 -4.92
N PRO A 66 -8.85 1.64 -4.33
CA PRO A 66 -7.82 1.88 -3.30
C PRO A 66 -8.22 1.25 -1.97
N VAL A 67 -7.96 -0.04 -1.80
CA VAL A 67 -8.32 -0.81 -0.61
C VAL A 67 -7.58 -0.30 0.62
N ASP A 68 -8.35 0.05 1.65
CA ASP A 68 -7.85 0.52 2.95
C ASP A 68 -8.07 -0.50 4.07
N ARG A 69 -9.07 -1.38 3.89
CA ARG A 69 -9.45 -2.37 4.89
C ARG A 69 -9.82 -3.70 4.25
N VAL A 70 -9.61 -4.77 4.99
CA VAL A 70 -9.93 -6.11 4.54
C VAL A 70 -10.46 -6.97 5.67
N THR A 71 -11.45 -7.80 5.37
CA THR A 71 -11.96 -8.83 6.28
C THR A 71 -11.93 -10.16 5.55
N VAL A 72 -11.24 -11.13 6.10
CA VAL A 72 -11.30 -12.52 5.61
C VAL A 72 -12.52 -13.17 6.24
N ILE A 73 -13.40 -13.72 5.43
CA ILE A 73 -14.62 -14.40 5.88
C ILE A 73 -14.39 -15.90 5.78
N VAL A 74 -14.31 -16.54 6.93
CA VAL A 74 -14.20 -18.00 7.02
C VAL A 74 -15.60 -18.57 7.12
N PRO A 75 -16.06 -19.39 6.15
CA PRO A 75 -17.45 -19.80 6.08
C PRO A 75 -17.84 -20.87 7.12
N GLU A 76 -16.90 -21.71 7.53
CA GLU A 76 -17.17 -22.80 8.48
C GLU A 76 -17.12 -22.34 9.93
N LYS A 77 -18.12 -22.77 10.70
CA LYS A 77 -18.15 -22.52 12.15
C LYS A 77 -17.02 -23.29 12.86
N ASN A 78 -16.55 -22.72 13.96
CA ASN A 78 -15.48 -23.28 14.80
C ASN A 78 -14.19 -23.57 14.03
N THR A 79 -13.90 -22.72 13.04
CA THR A 79 -12.68 -22.77 12.24
C THR A 79 -11.73 -21.69 12.70
N LEU A 80 -10.47 -22.05 12.80
CA LEU A 80 -9.35 -21.15 13.10
C LEU A 80 -8.23 -21.43 12.11
N LEU A 81 -7.86 -20.40 11.35
CA LEU A 81 -6.92 -20.46 10.26
C LEU A 81 -5.78 -19.46 10.48
N GLY A 82 -4.58 -19.96 10.75
CA GLY A 82 -3.37 -19.15 10.67
C GLY A 82 -2.97 -18.95 9.20
N GLY A 83 -2.55 -17.73 8.84
CA GLY A 83 -2.17 -17.50 7.46
C GLY A 83 -1.71 -16.08 7.15
N ARG A 84 -1.47 -15.83 5.87
CA ARG A 84 -1.09 -14.51 5.38
C ARG A 84 -1.92 -14.10 4.17
N LEU A 85 -2.15 -12.82 4.06
CA LEU A 85 -2.79 -12.18 2.94
C LEU A 85 -1.72 -11.49 2.10
N ASP A 86 -1.57 -11.89 0.86
CA ASP A 86 -0.61 -11.36 -0.10
C ASP A 86 -1.35 -10.70 -1.26
N THR A 87 -0.67 -9.78 -1.98
CA THR A 87 -1.25 -9.08 -3.13
C THR A 87 -0.22 -8.83 -4.23
N SER A 88 -0.70 -8.72 -5.49
CA SER A 88 0.10 -8.49 -6.69
C SER A 88 -0.68 -7.73 -7.75
N ASP A 89 0.03 -7.05 -8.66
CA ASP A 89 -0.55 -6.42 -9.85
C ASP A 89 -0.79 -7.41 -10.99
N LEU A 90 -0.11 -8.55 -10.96
CA LEU A 90 -0.22 -9.60 -11.97
C LEU A 90 -0.61 -10.93 -11.31
N PRO A 91 -1.38 -11.79 -12.01
CA PRO A 91 -1.81 -13.07 -11.45
C PRO A 91 -0.63 -13.98 -11.10
N ASP A 92 0.40 -14.01 -11.96
CA ASP A 92 1.63 -14.80 -11.80
C ASP A 92 2.82 -13.94 -11.37
N GLY A 93 2.56 -12.73 -10.83
CA GLY A 93 3.59 -11.78 -10.46
C GLY A 93 4.19 -12.05 -9.07
N ALA A 94 5.11 -11.19 -8.67
CA ALA A 94 5.66 -11.18 -7.32
C ALA A 94 4.62 -10.71 -6.32
N TYR A 95 4.17 -11.60 -5.46
CA TYR A 95 3.22 -11.28 -4.39
C TYR A 95 3.93 -10.68 -3.19
N ARG A 96 3.34 -9.63 -2.63
CA ARG A 96 3.79 -8.95 -1.42
C ARG A 96 2.84 -9.24 -0.27
N THR A 97 3.35 -9.64 0.87
CA THR A 97 2.54 -9.84 2.07
C THR A 97 2.07 -8.49 2.63
N LEU A 98 0.77 -8.34 2.79
CA LEU A 98 0.14 -7.19 3.44
C LEU A 98 -0.16 -7.44 4.91
N HIS A 99 -0.60 -8.66 5.24
CA HIS A 99 -0.99 -9.00 6.60
C HIS A 99 -0.68 -10.46 6.91
N ARG A 100 -0.32 -10.73 8.17
CA ARG A 100 -0.22 -12.07 8.74
C ARG A 100 -1.03 -12.11 10.01
N GLY A 101 -1.79 -13.19 10.20
CA GLY A 101 -2.62 -13.30 11.39
C GLY A 101 -3.45 -14.57 11.40
N THR A 102 -4.36 -14.59 12.34
CA THR A 102 -5.33 -15.69 12.50
C THR A 102 -6.71 -15.20 12.08
N PHE A 103 -7.33 -15.96 11.21
CA PHE A 103 -8.68 -15.73 10.72
C PHE A 103 -9.59 -16.82 11.30
N PHE A 104 -10.76 -16.44 11.78
CA PHE A 104 -11.59 -17.39 12.49
C PHE A 104 -13.09 -17.06 12.40
N GLN A 105 -13.89 -18.09 12.61
CA GLN A 105 -15.29 -17.99 12.94
C GLN A 105 -15.58 -19.01 14.05
N LEU A 106 -15.81 -18.52 15.26
CA LEU A 106 -16.03 -19.34 16.45
C LEU A 106 -17.46 -19.15 16.97
N VAL A 107 -18.05 -20.20 17.48
CA VAL A 107 -19.35 -20.13 18.16
C VAL A 107 -19.12 -20.46 19.63
N VAL A 108 -19.31 -19.44 20.50
CA VAL A 108 -19.15 -19.57 21.95
C VAL A 108 -20.45 -19.14 22.60
N ASP A 109 -21.06 -20.00 23.37
CA ASP A 109 -22.31 -19.75 24.08
C ASP A 109 -23.46 -19.24 23.18
N GLY A 110 -23.52 -19.78 21.95
CA GLY A 110 -24.52 -19.37 20.94
C GLY A 110 -24.21 -18.07 20.20
N THR A 111 -23.14 -17.38 20.58
CA THR A 111 -22.68 -16.14 19.92
C THR A 111 -21.59 -16.49 18.90
N THR A 112 -21.71 -15.93 17.69
CA THR A 112 -20.69 -16.09 16.65
C THR A 112 -19.68 -14.96 16.74
N ASP A 113 -18.44 -15.30 17.01
CA ASP A 113 -17.30 -14.40 16.99
C ASP A 113 -16.46 -14.62 15.72
N ARG A 114 -15.96 -13.54 15.14
CA ARG A 114 -15.20 -13.53 13.89
C ARG A 114 -13.99 -12.61 14.00
N ASN A 115 -13.00 -12.85 13.15
CA ASN A 115 -11.85 -11.95 13.09
C ASN A 115 -12.26 -10.51 12.70
N ALA A 116 -11.59 -9.56 13.31
CA ALA A 116 -11.81 -8.14 13.04
C ALA A 116 -11.36 -7.76 11.63
N THR A 117 -11.91 -6.66 11.13
CA THR A 117 -11.44 -6.00 9.92
C THR A 117 -10.02 -5.48 10.12
N VAL A 118 -9.13 -5.81 9.21
CA VAL A 118 -7.71 -5.40 9.22
C VAL A 118 -7.57 -4.11 8.44
N LYS A 119 -6.98 -3.08 9.06
CA LYS A 119 -6.56 -1.87 8.36
C LYS A 119 -5.26 -2.13 7.61
N LEU A 120 -5.18 -1.67 6.39
CA LEU A 120 -4.02 -1.83 5.51
C LEU A 120 -3.44 -0.47 5.14
N SER A 121 -2.18 -0.46 4.74
CA SER A 121 -1.68 0.64 3.90
C SER A 121 -2.40 0.56 2.56
N ARG A 122 -3.00 1.68 2.14
CA ARG A 122 -3.79 1.80 0.91
C ARG A 122 -3.09 1.13 -0.27
N THR A 123 -3.80 0.24 -0.97
CA THR A 123 -3.26 -0.54 -2.09
C THR A 123 -4.28 -0.65 -3.22
N ASN A 124 -3.81 -0.55 -4.48
CA ASN A 124 -4.63 -0.64 -5.69
C ASN A 124 -4.40 -1.95 -6.43
N GLN A 125 -3.74 -2.93 -5.80
CA GLN A 125 -3.38 -4.17 -6.47
C GLN A 125 -4.61 -5.03 -6.73
N ARG A 126 -4.66 -5.63 -7.91
CA ARG A 126 -5.81 -6.37 -8.40
C ARG A 126 -5.91 -7.77 -7.82
N TYR A 127 -4.78 -8.49 -7.76
CA TYR A 127 -4.76 -9.91 -7.40
C TYR A 127 -4.39 -10.08 -5.95
N TRP A 128 -5.21 -10.85 -5.25
CA TRP A 128 -5.04 -11.13 -3.84
C TRP A 128 -4.99 -12.63 -3.62
N ARG A 129 -4.26 -13.08 -2.63
CA ARG A 129 -4.26 -14.48 -2.23
C ARG A 129 -4.17 -14.62 -0.72
N LEU A 130 -4.95 -15.53 -0.20
CA LEU A 130 -4.86 -16.00 1.17
C LEU A 130 -4.05 -17.30 1.18
N VAL A 131 -3.01 -17.36 1.98
CA VAL A 131 -2.15 -18.54 2.11
C VAL A 131 -2.25 -19.04 3.53
N ALA A 132 -2.75 -20.28 3.70
CA ALA A 132 -2.83 -20.94 5.00
C ALA A 132 -1.46 -21.42 5.48
N ASP A 133 -1.21 -21.29 6.78
CA ASP A 133 0.01 -21.79 7.40
C ASP A 133 0.08 -23.31 7.35
N GLU A 134 1.29 -23.87 7.26
CA GLU A 134 1.50 -25.30 7.19
C GLU A 134 1.12 -26.03 8.50
N LYS A 135 1.11 -25.30 9.61
CA LYS A 135 0.81 -25.84 10.94
C LYS A 135 -0.68 -26.13 11.17
N GLY A 136 -1.57 -25.60 10.31
CA GLY A 136 -3.02 -25.76 10.44
C GLY A 136 -3.60 -26.77 9.44
N ALA A 137 -4.89 -27.09 9.62
CA ALA A 137 -5.65 -27.98 8.74
C ALA A 137 -5.92 -27.39 7.33
N GLY A 138 -5.56 -26.12 7.09
CA GLY A 138 -5.90 -25.43 5.84
C GLY A 138 -7.31 -24.81 5.88
N PHE A 139 -7.95 -24.70 4.71
CA PHE A 139 -9.24 -24.03 4.58
C PHE A 139 -10.47 -24.88 4.92
N GLY A 140 -10.28 -26.18 5.14
CA GLY A 140 -11.40 -27.10 5.31
C GLY A 140 -12.10 -27.43 3.99
N ALA A 141 -13.40 -27.70 4.05
CA ALA A 141 -14.21 -28.03 2.87
C ALA A 141 -14.72 -26.79 2.13
N SER A 142 -14.74 -25.65 2.78
CA SER A 142 -15.33 -24.41 2.24
C SER A 142 -14.23 -23.37 1.96
N ILE A 143 -14.36 -22.71 0.80
CA ILE A 143 -13.42 -21.67 0.38
C ILE A 143 -13.76 -20.34 1.07
N PRO A 144 -12.78 -19.65 1.72
CA PRO A 144 -13.00 -18.33 2.27
C PRO A 144 -13.34 -17.28 1.22
N SER A 145 -14.14 -16.27 1.61
CA SER A 145 -14.35 -15.05 0.85
C SER A 145 -13.56 -13.88 1.46
N LEU A 146 -13.39 -12.82 0.70
CA LEU A 146 -12.65 -11.63 1.09
C LEU A 146 -13.53 -10.41 0.91
N ARG A 147 -13.80 -9.69 1.98
CA ARG A 147 -14.45 -8.39 1.91
C ARG A 147 -13.38 -7.30 1.96
N VAL A 148 -13.29 -6.52 0.90
CA VAL A 148 -12.42 -5.34 0.82
C VAL A 148 -13.24 -4.09 0.99
N GLU A 149 -12.70 -3.12 1.71
CA GLU A 149 -13.35 -1.83 1.95
C GLU A 149 -12.42 -0.70 1.58
N TYR A 150 -12.99 0.37 1.02
CA TYR A 150 -12.25 1.53 0.57
C TYR A 150 -13.04 2.82 0.72
N PHE A 151 -12.32 3.92 0.81
CA PHE A 151 -12.88 5.25 0.71
C PHE A 151 -12.78 5.72 -0.74
N PRO A 152 -13.91 6.05 -1.39
CA PRO A 152 -13.87 6.55 -2.76
C PRO A 152 -13.10 7.85 -2.84
N ASP A 153 -12.26 7.96 -3.86
CA ASP A 153 -11.56 9.21 -4.18
C ASP A 153 -12.50 10.20 -4.84
N GLN A 154 -12.31 11.47 -4.55
CA GLN A 154 -12.95 12.56 -5.24
C GLN A 154 -11.97 13.19 -6.22
N LEU A 155 -12.42 13.37 -7.46
CA LEU A 155 -11.68 14.10 -8.48
C LEU A 155 -12.25 15.50 -8.60
N ILE A 156 -11.42 16.49 -8.34
CA ILE A 156 -11.75 17.89 -8.52
C ILE A 156 -11.04 18.39 -9.77
N PHE A 157 -11.73 19.09 -10.65
CA PHE A 157 -11.14 19.68 -11.85
C PHE A 157 -11.71 21.06 -12.12
N LEU A 158 -10.90 21.91 -12.74
CA LEU A 158 -11.34 23.24 -13.15
C LEU A 158 -12.00 23.18 -14.53
N ALA A 159 -13.29 23.45 -14.58
CA ALA A 159 -14.05 23.53 -15.81
C ALA A 159 -13.77 24.85 -16.54
N LYS A 160 -13.13 24.77 -17.71
CA LYS A 160 -12.87 25.97 -18.57
C LYS A 160 -14.03 26.33 -19.49
N SER A 161 -14.97 25.43 -19.69
CA SER A 161 -16.12 25.56 -20.60
C SER A 161 -17.30 24.74 -20.11
N SER A 162 -18.43 24.81 -20.76
CA SER A 162 -19.64 24.05 -20.42
C SER A 162 -19.54 22.54 -20.69
N GLY A 163 -18.43 22.02 -21.16
CA GLY A 163 -18.24 20.61 -21.48
C GLY A 163 -18.74 20.17 -22.86
N PRO A 164 -18.78 18.89 -23.18
CA PRO A 164 -18.47 17.75 -22.31
C PRO A 164 -16.97 17.54 -22.06
N TYR A 165 -16.63 16.98 -20.89
CA TYR A 165 -15.26 16.61 -20.52
C TYR A 165 -15.09 15.09 -20.61
N THR A 166 -13.87 14.63 -20.87
CA THR A 166 -13.54 13.20 -20.89
C THR A 166 -12.65 12.87 -19.71
N LEU A 167 -13.12 11.98 -18.84
CA LEU A 167 -12.30 11.38 -17.80
C LEU A 167 -11.69 10.07 -18.35
N ALA A 168 -10.36 10.03 -18.47
CA ALA A 168 -9.62 8.82 -18.84
C ALA A 168 -8.96 8.22 -17.58
N TYR A 169 -9.15 6.92 -17.35
CA TYR A 169 -8.62 6.23 -16.18
C TYR A 169 -8.29 4.76 -16.48
N GLY A 170 -7.58 4.11 -15.56
CA GLY A 170 -7.29 2.68 -15.64
C GLY A 170 -6.14 2.29 -16.58
N SER A 171 -5.30 3.24 -17.01
CA SER A 171 -4.10 2.92 -17.78
C SER A 171 -2.86 2.84 -16.90
N SER A 172 -2.19 1.70 -16.88
CA SER A 172 -0.90 1.50 -16.19
C SER A 172 0.26 2.25 -16.85
N ARG A 173 0.05 2.76 -18.06
CA ARG A 173 1.05 3.52 -18.84
C ARG A 173 0.88 5.02 -18.76
N ALA A 174 -0.25 5.48 -18.26
CA ALA A 174 -0.50 6.91 -18.09
C ALA A 174 0.36 7.47 -16.95
N LYS A 175 1.02 8.57 -17.20
CA LYS A 175 1.68 9.31 -16.13
C LYS A 175 0.60 10.05 -15.34
N PRO A 176 0.64 10.03 -14.01
CA PRO A 176 -0.28 10.84 -13.22
C PRO A 176 -0.06 12.31 -13.54
N SER A 177 -1.14 13.00 -13.87
CA SER A 177 -1.16 14.44 -14.14
C SER A 177 -2.05 15.16 -13.14
N SER A 178 -2.21 14.60 -11.96
CA SER A 178 -3.03 15.17 -10.90
C SER A 178 -2.18 16.01 -9.96
N PHE A 179 -2.74 17.16 -9.61
CA PHE A 179 -2.24 17.97 -8.50
C PHE A 179 -3.05 17.62 -7.25
N THR A 180 -2.44 17.70 -6.09
CA THR A 180 -3.21 17.66 -4.84
C THR A 180 -4.03 18.95 -4.71
N THR A 181 -5.13 18.88 -3.98
CA THR A 181 -5.94 20.08 -3.68
C THR A 181 -5.09 21.18 -3.05
N ARG A 182 -4.13 20.80 -2.20
CA ARG A 182 -3.18 21.73 -1.59
C ARG A 182 -2.30 22.44 -2.64
N GLU A 183 -1.78 21.72 -3.64
CA GLU A 183 -0.96 22.31 -4.70
C GLU A 183 -1.77 23.25 -5.60
N ILE A 184 -3.02 22.88 -5.91
CA ILE A 184 -3.90 23.72 -6.72
C ILE A 184 -4.19 25.07 -6.01
N PHE A 185 -4.38 25.03 -4.69
CA PHE A 185 -4.81 26.18 -3.91
C PHE A 185 -3.68 26.84 -3.10
N ALA A 186 -2.42 26.40 -3.26
CA ALA A 186 -1.29 26.90 -2.47
C ALA A 186 -1.12 28.40 -2.54
N ASP A 187 -1.34 28.99 -3.72
CA ASP A 187 -1.16 30.42 -3.99
C ASP A 187 -2.48 31.20 -4.02
N PHE A 188 -3.59 30.58 -3.67
CA PHE A 188 -4.88 31.27 -3.63
C PHE A 188 -4.97 32.14 -2.37
N PRO A 189 -5.55 33.34 -2.48
CA PRO A 189 -5.85 34.15 -1.30
C PRO A 189 -6.71 33.40 -0.30
N ALA A 190 -6.46 33.61 0.99
CA ALA A 190 -7.24 33.00 2.06
C ALA A 190 -8.72 33.38 1.91
N GLY A 191 -9.61 32.39 1.99
CA GLY A 191 -11.05 32.54 1.83
C GLY A 191 -11.57 32.36 0.40
N LEU A 192 -10.76 32.54 -0.62
CA LEU A 192 -11.23 32.35 -2.01
C LEU A 192 -11.66 30.91 -2.30
N GLN A 193 -11.12 29.94 -1.59
CA GLN A 193 -11.50 28.54 -1.74
C GLN A 193 -12.96 28.29 -1.37
N ASP A 194 -13.47 29.00 -0.35
CA ASP A 194 -14.83 28.85 0.18
C ASP A 194 -15.86 29.55 -0.73
N ASP A 195 -15.42 30.56 -1.52
CA ASP A 195 -16.26 31.30 -2.42
C ASP A 195 -16.33 30.73 -3.85
N LEU A 196 -15.54 29.68 -4.15
CA LEU A 196 -15.57 29.06 -5.48
C LEU A 196 -16.88 28.30 -5.70
N PRO A 197 -17.57 28.52 -6.82
CA PRO A 197 -18.78 27.80 -7.17
C PRO A 197 -18.42 26.33 -7.48
N VAL A 198 -18.76 25.42 -6.56
CA VAL A 198 -18.56 23.98 -6.73
C VAL A 198 -19.84 23.35 -7.26
N SER A 199 -19.73 22.57 -8.32
CA SER A 199 -20.83 21.78 -8.87
C SER A 199 -20.39 20.33 -9.12
N SER A 200 -21.36 19.41 -9.01
CA SER A 200 -21.09 17.99 -9.25
C SER A 200 -21.20 17.66 -10.73
N ALA A 201 -20.17 17.00 -11.28
CA ALA A 201 -20.21 16.44 -12.62
C ALA A 201 -20.87 15.05 -12.59
N ARG A 202 -21.67 14.77 -13.63
CA ARG A 202 -22.25 13.41 -13.82
C ARG A 202 -21.37 12.63 -14.80
N LEU A 203 -21.04 11.41 -14.43
CA LEU A 203 -20.37 10.47 -15.32
C LEU A 203 -21.38 9.92 -16.34
N GLY A 204 -21.01 10.00 -17.61
CA GLY A 204 -21.69 9.28 -18.67
C GLY A 204 -21.29 7.80 -18.72
N PRO A 205 -21.83 7.04 -19.69
CA PRO A 205 -21.48 5.63 -19.84
C PRO A 205 -19.99 5.47 -20.13
N ALA A 206 -19.36 4.48 -19.48
CA ALA A 206 -17.96 4.17 -19.69
C ALA A 206 -17.73 3.52 -21.06
N VAL A 207 -16.66 3.96 -21.75
CA VAL A 207 -16.23 3.39 -23.02
C VAL A 207 -14.83 2.82 -22.87
N VAL A 208 -14.68 1.53 -23.08
CA VAL A 208 -13.38 0.85 -23.03
C VAL A 208 -12.59 1.17 -24.30
N ARG A 209 -11.44 1.84 -24.18
CA ARG A 209 -10.59 2.21 -25.32
C ARG A 209 -9.27 1.45 -25.40
N GLY A 210 -8.66 1.11 -24.30
CA GLY A 210 -7.33 0.49 -24.25
C GLY A 210 -7.32 -1.02 -24.12
N GLY A 211 -8.45 -1.65 -23.84
CA GLY A 211 -8.54 -3.07 -23.54
C GLY A 211 -7.71 -3.50 -22.32
N GLU A 212 -7.58 -4.80 -22.12
CA GLU A 212 -6.82 -5.39 -21.00
C GLU A 212 -5.33 -5.02 -21.07
N ALA A 213 -4.76 -4.92 -22.26
CA ALA A 213 -3.35 -4.57 -22.48
C ALA A 213 -2.97 -3.18 -21.91
N ALA A 214 -3.92 -2.24 -21.79
CA ALA A 214 -3.67 -0.94 -21.20
C ALA A 214 -3.57 -0.98 -19.66
N ARG A 215 -4.06 -2.04 -19.04
CA ARG A 215 -4.05 -2.26 -17.59
C ARG A 215 -2.81 -2.99 -17.11
N ILE A 216 -2.15 -3.73 -18.00
CA ILE A 216 -0.94 -4.47 -17.67
C ILE A 216 0.22 -3.48 -17.61
N PRO A 217 0.93 -3.37 -16.47
CA PRO A 217 2.11 -2.56 -16.38
C PRO A 217 3.14 -2.96 -17.43
N PRO A 218 3.90 -2.02 -18.01
CA PRO A 218 4.99 -2.39 -18.88
C PRO A 218 5.99 -3.26 -18.09
N PRO A 219 6.59 -4.27 -18.73
CA PRO A 219 7.59 -5.09 -18.08
C PRO A 219 8.67 -4.19 -17.48
N LEU A 220 9.08 -4.50 -16.25
CA LEU A 220 10.19 -3.79 -15.65
C LEU A 220 11.40 -3.86 -16.58
N PRO A 221 12.13 -2.75 -16.79
CA PRO A 221 13.33 -2.77 -17.58
C PRO A 221 14.26 -3.83 -16.99
N GLU A 222 14.74 -4.73 -17.84
CA GLU A 222 15.70 -5.73 -17.40
C GLU A 222 16.87 -5.04 -16.71
N PRO A 223 17.31 -5.52 -15.54
CA PRO A 223 18.44 -4.93 -14.85
C PRO A 223 19.64 -4.94 -15.80
N SER A 224 20.18 -3.78 -16.10
CA SER A 224 21.32 -3.67 -17.00
C SER A 224 22.45 -4.54 -16.47
N LYS A 225 23.01 -5.41 -17.30
CA LYS A 225 24.14 -6.28 -16.91
C LYS A 225 25.44 -5.48 -16.73
N LEU A 226 25.46 -4.21 -17.13
CA LEU A 226 26.61 -3.30 -17.01
C LEU A 226 27.18 -3.21 -15.59
N PRO A 227 26.41 -2.98 -14.52
CA PRO A 227 26.98 -2.91 -13.17
C PRO A 227 27.60 -4.24 -12.73
N THR A 228 27.02 -5.38 -13.18
CA THR A 228 27.56 -6.70 -12.84
C THR A 228 28.88 -6.95 -13.55
N VAL A 229 28.99 -6.60 -14.85
CA VAL A 229 30.23 -6.72 -15.62
C VAL A 229 31.31 -5.81 -15.04
N LEU A 230 30.99 -4.58 -14.68
CA LEU A 230 31.92 -3.65 -14.06
C LEU A 230 32.43 -4.18 -12.72
N LEU A 231 31.57 -4.75 -11.90
CA LEU A 231 31.90 -5.35 -10.61
C LEU A 231 32.90 -6.52 -10.78
N TRP A 232 32.65 -7.39 -11.75
CA TRP A 232 33.57 -8.48 -12.07
C TRP A 232 34.93 -7.98 -12.60
N ALA A 233 34.90 -6.94 -13.42
CA ALA A 233 36.15 -6.33 -13.93
C ALA A 233 37.00 -5.73 -12.81
N ILE A 234 36.37 -5.03 -11.87
CA ILE A 234 37.08 -4.47 -10.69
C ILE A 234 37.61 -5.59 -9.80
N LEU A 235 36.81 -6.64 -9.59
CA LEU A 235 37.26 -7.78 -8.78
C LEU A 235 38.47 -8.49 -9.38
N ILE A 236 38.41 -8.81 -10.69
CA ILE A 236 39.52 -9.46 -11.40
C ILE A 236 40.78 -8.56 -11.42
N GLY A 237 40.57 -7.25 -11.66
CA GLY A 237 41.69 -6.26 -11.61
C GLY A 237 42.32 -6.19 -10.23
N GLY A 238 41.51 -6.15 -9.16
CA GLY A 238 42.00 -6.15 -7.79
C GLY A 238 42.80 -7.39 -7.42
N VAL A 239 42.28 -8.58 -7.81
CA VAL A 239 43.02 -9.85 -7.62
C VAL A 239 44.32 -9.86 -8.41
N GLY A 240 44.32 -9.35 -9.65
CA GLY A 240 45.55 -9.23 -10.48
C GLY A 240 46.62 -8.37 -9.81
N VAL A 241 46.25 -7.22 -9.26
CA VAL A 241 47.14 -6.34 -8.51
C VAL A 241 47.72 -7.06 -7.29
N LEU A 242 46.92 -7.78 -6.54
CA LEU A 242 47.38 -8.56 -5.38
C LEU A 242 48.38 -9.65 -5.78
N ILE A 243 48.13 -10.37 -6.86
CA ILE A 243 49.05 -11.40 -7.38
C ILE A 243 50.43 -10.77 -7.73
N VAL A 244 50.42 -9.63 -8.45
CA VAL A 244 51.65 -8.92 -8.81
C VAL A 244 52.41 -8.45 -7.55
N PHE A 245 51.67 -7.97 -6.54
CA PHE A 245 52.28 -7.53 -5.29
C PHE A 245 52.91 -8.68 -4.52
N VAL A 246 52.23 -9.81 -4.40
CA VAL A 246 52.74 -11.02 -3.76
C VAL A 246 53.99 -11.56 -4.51
N TRP A 247 53.94 -11.56 -5.85
CA TRP A 247 55.06 -12.02 -6.66
C TRP A 247 56.29 -11.13 -6.47
N LYS A 248 56.13 -9.80 -6.50
CA LYS A 248 57.18 -8.82 -6.27
C LYS A 248 57.78 -8.98 -4.87
N LEU A 249 56.94 -9.11 -3.84
CA LEU A 249 57.42 -9.30 -2.46
C LEU A 249 58.19 -10.62 -2.31
N SER A 250 57.71 -11.69 -2.94
CA SER A 250 58.41 -12.99 -2.94
C SER A 250 59.75 -12.92 -3.67
N ALA A 251 59.85 -12.13 -4.73
CA ALA A 251 61.13 -11.91 -5.46
C ALA A 251 62.15 -11.10 -4.62
N ASP A 252 61.69 -10.10 -3.89
CA ASP A 252 62.56 -9.31 -3.00
C ASP A 252 63.05 -10.10 -1.78
N LEU A 253 62.23 -10.99 -1.24
CA LEU A 253 62.61 -11.89 -0.14
C LEU A 253 63.64 -12.98 -0.57
N ARG A 254 63.77 -13.25 -1.86
CA ARG A 254 64.73 -14.24 -2.40
C ARG A 254 66.09 -13.65 -2.71
N LYS A 255 66.31 -12.32 -2.60
CA LYS A 255 67.61 -11.71 -2.76
C LYS A 255 68.47 -12.06 -1.55
N PRO A 256 69.63 -12.74 -1.71
CA PRO A 256 70.51 -13.02 -0.58
C PRO A 256 71.04 -11.70 -0.02
N THR A 257 70.91 -11.55 1.28
CA THR A 257 71.56 -10.45 2.01
C THR A 257 73.09 -10.63 1.90
N ASP A 258 73.72 -9.91 1.03
CA ASP A 258 75.19 -9.87 0.92
C ASP A 258 75.69 -9.14 2.15
N THR A 259 76.04 -9.91 3.21
CA THR A 259 76.67 -9.44 4.43
C THR A 259 78.16 -9.27 4.10
N ARG A 260 78.56 -8.06 3.68
CA ARG A 260 79.95 -7.68 3.73
C ARG A 260 80.24 -7.15 5.13
N GLY A 261 81.27 -7.82 5.71
CA GLY A 261 81.90 -7.60 6.98
C GLY A 261 82.55 -6.30 7.25
#